data_68654917c8feb261a343dd49b7ee6af4
#
_entry.id   68654917c8feb261a343dd49b7ee6af4
#
_cell.length_a   1.000
_cell.length_b   1.000
_cell.length_c   1.000
_cell.angle_alpha   90.00
_cell.angle_beta   90.00
_cell.angle_gamma   90.00
#
_symmetry.space_group_name_H-M   'P 1'
#
loop_
_entity.id
_entity.type
_entity.pdbx_description
1 polymer ?
#
loop_
_entity_poly.entity_id
_entity_poly.type
_entity_poly.pdbx_seq_one_letter_code
_entity_poly.pdbx_strand_id
1 'polypeptide(L)' 'MEYHIRPMEDRDISTVEQIEKSIFSLPWSAKSFADAANTPENVYLVCECTGEIAGYCGMWTVLGEGNITNIAVSPSY' A
#
# COMPACT_ATOMS: atom_id res chain seq x y z
N MET A 1 20.12 0.84 -8.60
CA MET A 1 18.96 0.31 -7.87
C MET A 1 17.69 0.63 -8.65
N GLU A 2 16.93 -0.39 -8.99
CA GLU A 2 15.72 -0.22 -9.80
C GLU A 2 14.47 -0.30 -8.93
N TYR A 3 13.57 0.65 -9.12
CA TYR A 3 12.26 0.67 -8.47
C TYR A 3 11.19 0.34 -9.51
N HIS A 4 10.21 -0.43 -9.10
CA HIS A 4 9.14 -0.87 -9.96
C HIS A 4 7.80 -0.64 -9.28
N ILE A 5 6.93 0.18 -9.88
CA ILE A 5 5.59 0.47 -9.36
C ILE A 5 4.61 -0.48 -10.03
N ARG A 6 3.82 -1.17 -9.23
CA ARG A 6 2.80 -2.09 -9.73
C ARG A 6 1.60 -2.13 -8.79
N PRO A 7 0.45 -2.65 -9.26
CA PRO A 7 -0.71 -2.83 -8.37
C PRO A 7 -0.39 -3.74 -7.20
N MET A 8 -0.98 -3.43 -6.04
CA MET A 8 -0.85 -4.26 -4.84
C MET A 8 -1.61 -5.57 -5.05
N GLU A 9 -0.98 -6.68 -4.70
CA GLU A 9 -1.57 -8.01 -4.79
C GLU A 9 -1.75 -8.61 -3.39
N ASP A 10 -2.56 -9.65 -3.29
CA ASP A 10 -2.81 -10.31 -2.01
C ASP A 10 -1.51 -10.75 -1.32
N ARG A 11 -0.54 -11.20 -2.09
CA ARG A 11 0.77 -11.63 -1.55
C ARG A 11 1.56 -10.50 -0.90
N ASP A 12 1.21 -9.24 -1.19
CA ASP A 12 1.91 -8.07 -0.65
C ASP A 12 1.35 -7.61 0.69
N ILE A 13 0.13 -8.02 1.03
CA ILE A 13 -0.62 -7.47 2.16
C ILE A 13 0.12 -7.62 3.49
N SER A 14 0.70 -8.79 3.74
CA SER A 14 1.39 -9.01 5.03
C SER A 14 2.61 -8.09 5.19
N THR A 15 3.37 -7.87 4.11
CA THR A 15 4.52 -6.97 4.14
C THR A 15 4.07 -5.51 4.31
N VAL A 16 3.02 -5.12 3.59
CA VAL A 16 2.45 -3.77 3.70
C VAL A 16 1.95 -3.52 5.11
N GLU A 17 1.29 -4.51 5.73
CA GLU A 17 0.84 -4.38 7.12
C GLU A 17 2.02 -4.17 8.07
N GLN A 18 3.12 -4.87 7.87
CA GLN A 18 4.31 -4.71 8.70
C GLN A 18 4.93 -3.33 8.55
N ILE A 19 4.99 -2.80 7.32
CA ILE A 19 5.49 -1.44 7.09
C ILE A 19 4.58 -0.43 7.80
N GLU A 20 3.28 -0.60 7.68
CA GLU A 20 2.30 0.27 8.33
C GLU A 20 2.50 0.29 9.84
N LYS A 21 2.66 -0.89 10.45
CA LYS A 21 2.87 -1.02 11.89
C LYS A 21 4.18 -0.39 12.35
N SER A 22 5.20 -0.37 11.50
CA SER A 22 6.50 0.20 11.85
C SER A 22 6.50 1.72 11.84
N ILE A 23 5.53 2.35 11.17
CA ILE A 23 5.50 3.79 10.95
C ILE A 23 4.38 4.46 11.74
N PHE A 24 3.19 3.85 11.78
CA PHE A 24 2.00 4.47 12.35
C PHE A 24 1.62 3.86 13.69
N SER A 25 1.18 4.70 14.63
CA SER A 25 0.74 4.23 15.96
C SER A 25 -0.64 3.57 15.91
N LEU A 26 -1.46 3.91 14.90
CA LEU A 26 -2.76 3.28 14.67
C LEU A 26 -2.78 2.69 13.26
N PRO A 27 -2.06 1.58 13.04
CA PRO A 27 -1.92 1.03 11.70
C PRO A 27 -3.19 0.33 11.21
N TRP A 28 -3.37 0.30 9.90
CA TRP A 28 -4.40 -0.52 9.28
C TRP A 28 -4.04 -2.00 9.43
N SER A 29 -5.06 -2.84 9.57
CA SER A 29 -4.87 -4.29 9.60
C SER A 29 -4.72 -4.87 8.19
N ALA A 30 -4.22 -6.10 8.11
CA ALA A 30 -4.15 -6.82 6.84
C ALA A 30 -5.53 -6.94 6.19
N LYS A 31 -6.58 -7.16 7.01
CA LYS A 31 -7.96 -7.25 6.49
C LYS A 31 -8.40 -5.93 5.85
N SER A 32 -8.09 -4.81 6.48
CA SER A 32 -8.43 -3.49 5.94
C SER A 32 -7.74 -3.23 4.61
N PHE A 33 -6.47 -3.59 4.48
CA PHE A 33 -5.75 -3.47 3.22
C PHE A 33 -6.35 -4.38 2.14
N ALA A 34 -6.68 -5.63 2.49
CA ALA A 34 -7.26 -6.57 1.54
C ALA A 34 -8.61 -6.08 1.04
N ASP A 35 -9.47 -5.61 1.94
CA ASP A 35 -10.80 -5.09 1.59
C ASP A 35 -10.67 -3.86 0.68
N ALA A 36 -9.78 -2.94 1.02
CA ALA A 36 -9.58 -1.72 0.25
C ALA A 36 -8.99 -2.02 -1.14
N ALA A 37 -8.00 -2.90 -1.21
CA ALA A 37 -7.34 -3.25 -2.47
C ALA A 37 -8.26 -4.01 -3.42
N ASN A 38 -9.28 -4.69 -2.90
CA ASN A 38 -10.25 -5.43 -3.72
C ASN A 38 -11.49 -4.61 -4.08
N THR A 39 -11.55 -3.34 -3.70
CA THR A 39 -12.65 -2.44 -4.08
C THR A 39 -12.31 -1.79 -5.43
N PRO A 40 -13.16 -1.98 -6.47
CA PRO A 40 -12.82 -1.54 -7.83
C PRO A 40 -12.52 -0.05 -8.00
N GLU A 41 -13.13 0.81 -7.18
CA GLU A 41 -12.94 2.26 -7.26
C GLU A 41 -11.64 2.73 -6.62
N ASN A 42 -10.95 1.84 -5.91
CA ASN A 42 -9.72 2.19 -5.22
C ASN A 42 -8.50 1.84 -6.05
N VAL A 43 -7.43 2.60 -5.85
CA VAL A 43 -6.13 2.32 -6.47
C VAL A 43 -5.12 2.07 -5.35
N TYR A 44 -4.55 0.87 -5.31
CA TYR A 44 -3.52 0.52 -4.33
C TYR A 44 -2.29 0.03 -5.08
N LEU A 45 -1.16 0.68 -4.82
CA LEU A 45 0.09 0.42 -5.52
C LEU A 45 1.19 0.10 -4.52
N VAL A 46 2.13 -0.74 -4.95
CA VAL A 46 3.36 -0.98 -4.20
C VAL A 46 4.56 -0.59 -5.07
N CYS A 47 5.63 -0.22 -4.40
CA CYS A 47 6.91 0.03 -5.05
C CYS A 47 7.87 -1.09 -4.66
N GLU A 48 8.30 -1.87 -5.63
CA GLU A 48 9.29 -2.92 -5.43
C GLU A 48 10.69 -2.40 -5.69
N CYS A 49 11.63 -2.84 -4.88
CA CYS A 49 13.05 -2.58 -5.10
C CYS A 49 13.78 -3.91 -4.91
N THR A 50 14.35 -4.45 -5.99
CA THR A 50 15.05 -5.73 -5.98
C THR A 50 14.24 -6.88 -5.36
N GLY A 51 12.95 -6.94 -5.68
CA GLY A 51 12.07 -8.00 -5.21
C GLY A 51 11.45 -7.76 -3.84
N GLU A 52 11.77 -6.66 -3.18
CA GLU A 52 11.21 -6.32 -1.87
C GLU A 52 10.30 -5.09 -1.97
N ILE A 53 9.30 -5.03 -1.09
CA ILE A 53 8.40 -3.88 -1.05
C ILE A 53 9.10 -2.73 -0.34
N ALA A 54 9.39 -1.66 -1.08
CA ALA A 54 10.02 -0.46 -0.54
C ALA A 54 9.00 0.56 -0.02
N GLY A 55 7.78 0.51 -0.55
CA GLY A 55 6.74 1.44 -0.14
C GLY A 55 5.40 1.09 -0.77
N TYR A 56 4.38 1.83 -0.41
CA TYR A 56 3.03 1.64 -0.94
C TYR A 56 2.24 2.93 -0.87
N CYS A 57 1.17 3.02 -1.66
CA CYS A 57 0.20 4.09 -1.53
C CYS A 57 -1.19 3.57 -1.89
N GLY A 58 -2.20 4.19 -1.30
CA GLY A 58 -3.59 3.88 -1.56
C GLY A 58 -4.39 5.14 -1.81
N MET A 59 -5.34 5.07 -2.72
CA MET A 59 -6.19 6.18 -3.07
C MET A 59 -7.61 5.71 -3.29
N TRP A 60 -8.58 6.44 -2.75
CA TRP A 60 -10.00 6.24 -3.01
C TRP A 60 -10.47 7.26 -4.04
N THR A 61 -11.36 6.81 -4.92
CA THR A 61 -12.04 7.70 -5.86
C THR A 61 -13.49 7.86 -5.42
N VAL A 62 -13.89 9.09 -5.12
CA VAL A 62 -15.27 9.41 -4.71
C VAL A 62 -15.74 10.56 -5.58
N LEU A 63 -16.85 10.34 -6.32
CA LEU A 63 -17.45 11.35 -7.19
C LEU A 63 -16.43 12.01 -8.14
N GLY A 64 -15.52 11.20 -8.67
CA GLY A 64 -14.50 11.67 -9.59
C GLY A 64 -13.29 12.33 -8.95
N GLU A 65 -13.26 12.42 -7.62
CA GLU A 65 -12.11 12.99 -6.90
C GLU A 65 -11.29 11.87 -6.25
N GLY A 66 -9.97 11.96 -6.39
CA GLY A 66 -9.04 11.03 -5.76
C GLY A 66 -8.62 11.52 -4.39
N ASN A 67 -8.67 10.63 -3.39
CA ASN A 67 -8.23 10.93 -2.04
C ASN A 67 -7.18 9.92 -1.63
N ILE A 68 -5.98 10.40 -1.27
CA ILE A 68 -4.91 9.54 -0.79
C ILE A 68 -5.24 9.12 0.64
N THR A 69 -5.32 7.80 0.88
CA THR A 69 -5.64 7.27 2.20
C THR A 69 -4.39 6.83 2.96
N ASN A 70 -3.43 6.24 2.23
CA ASN A 70 -2.20 5.72 2.82
C ASN A 70 -1.04 6.00 1.87
N ILE A 71 0.08 6.42 2.43
CA ILE A 71 1.32 6.52 1.69
C ILE A 71 2.47 6.34 2.69
N ALA A 72 3.38 5.43 2.40
CA ALA A 72 4.51 5.17 3.28
C ALA A 72 5.68 4.55 2.53
N VAL A 73 6.88 4.82 3.05
CA VAL A 73 8.12 4.21 2.58
C VAL A 73 8.69 3.40 3.74
N SER A 74 9.12 2.17 3.44
CA SER A 74 9.73 1.30 4.45
C SER A 74 10.95 1.99 5.09
N PRO A 75 11.13 1.87 6.42
CA PRO A 75 12.32 2.44 7.08
C PRO A 75 13.64 1.89 6.54
N SER A 76 13.61 0.76 5.84
CA SER A 76 14.82 0.17 5.24
C SER A 76 15.21 0.84 3.92
N TYR A 77 14.42 1.78 3.43
CA TYR A 77 14.66 2.44 2.12
C TYR A 77 14.64 3.96 2.17
#